data_ada9981a4485bd57d6dfb8351c58a82b
#
_entry.id   ada9981a4485bd57d6dfb8351c58a82b
#
_cell.length_a   1.000
_cell.length_b   1.000
_cell.length_c   1.000
_cell.angle_alpha   90.00
_cell.angle_beta   90.00
_cell.angle_gamma   90.00
#
_symmetry.space_group_name_H-M   'P 1'
#
loop_
_entity.id
_entity.type
_entity.pdbx_description
1 polymer ?
#
loop_
_entity_poly.entity_id
_entity_poly.type
_entity_poly.pdbx_seq_one_letter_code
_entity_poly.pdbx_strand_id
1 'polypeptide(L)'
;MKFSARVFIHSVVFIVLGIFSENTLASAVISGTRIIYPSDSNEISVKIMNNGSAPILLQSWIDSGDRNARPSAIKVPFVLTPPINRVDAGKGQTLRISYTGVSLPVDRESVFWLNVLEIPGINQAKADQNTLQVAFRSRIKLFFRPAGLQGSANDAVQSIIWQAKGTYLEATNPTPFYVSFARLAVNNNTLAGVMVPPHSSVKVNIPGNAGSKISGAFVNDYGAVNAFSADIK
;
A
#
# COMPACT_ATOMS: atom_id res chain seq x y z
N MET A 1 -42.47 9.03 39.69
CA MET A 1 -41.59 9.11 38.53
C MET A 1 -41.98 8.00 37.55
N LYS A 2 -42.75 8.31 36.50
CA LYS A 2 -43.08 7.32 35.44
C LYS A 2 -42.02 7.44 34.37
N PHE A 3 -40.99 6.63 34.44
CA PHE A 3 -40.06 6.46 33.31
C PHE A 3 -40.84 5.83 32.17
N SER A 4 -40.93 6.55 31.04
CA SER A 4 -41.76 6.15 29.92
C SER A 4 -41.20 4.85 29.33
N ALA A 5 -42.00 3.81 29.20
CA ALA A 5 -41.67 2.53 28.55
C ALA A 5 -41.08 2.72 27.15
N ARG A 6 -41.40 3.83 26.51
CA ARG A 6 -40.82 4.22 25.20
C ARG A 6 -39.30 4.46 25.26
N VAL A 7 -38.76 5.10 26.29
CA VAL A 7 -37.34 5.36 26.48
C VAL A 7 -36.59 4.03 26.67
N PHE A 8 -37.18 3.11 27.45
CA PHE A 8 -36.60 1.80 27.70
C PHE A 8 -36.52 0.96 26.40
N ILE A 9 -37.59 0.97 25.59
CA ILE A 9 -37.63 0.26 24.30
C ILE A 9 -36.59 0.83 23.34
N HIS A 10 -36.42 2.14 23.20
CA HIS A 10 -35.42 2.74 22.34
C HIS A 10 -33.99 2.41 22.80
N SER A 11 -33.73 2.38 24.10
CA SER A 11 -32.43 2.00 24.66
C SER A 11 -32.09 0.53 24.38
N VAL A 12 -33.05 -0.38 24.49
CA VAL A 12 -32.86 -1.81 24.19
C VAL A 12 -32.63 -2.04 22.69
N VAL A 13 -33.37 -1.34 21.82
CA VAL A 13 -33.16 -1.40 20.37
C VAL A 13 -31.77 -0.89 19.97
N PHE A 14 -31.29 0.19 20.60
CA PHE A 14 -29.92 0.71 20.31
C PHE A 14 -28.82 -0.26 20.77
N ILE A 15 -29.01 -0.96 21.89
CA ILE A 15 -28.08 -1.97 22.41
C ILE A 15 -28.05 -3.20 21.50
N VAL A 16 -29.20 -3.66 21.02
CA VAL A 16 -29.33 -4.81 20.13
C VAL A 16 -28.69 -4.53 18.75
N LEU A 17 -28.83 -3.32 18.19
CA LEU A 17 -28.19 -2.91 16.95
C LEU A 17 -26.66 -2.83 17.08
N GLY A 18 -26.10 -2.57 18.26
CA GLY A 18 -24.66 -2.54 18.50
C GLY A 18 -23.99 -3.92 18.54
N ILE A 19 -24.76 -5.01 18.74
CA ILE A 19 -24.20 -6.38 18.86
C ILE A 19 -23.99 -7.05 17.49
N PHE A 20 -24.56 -6.54 16.40
CA PHE A 20 -24.42 -7.06 15.05
C PHE A 20 -23.28 -6.36 14.24
N SER A 21 -22.26 -5.82 14.91
CA SER A 21 -21.02 -5.39 14.22
C SER A 21 -20.27 -6.63 13.74
N GLU A 22 -20.63 -7.14 12.57
CA GLU A 22 -19.84 -8.14 11.86
C GLU A 22 -18.46 -7.54 11.58
N ASN A 23 -17.41 -8.07 12.23
CA ASN A 23 -16.03 -7.73 11.93
C ASN A 23 -15.68 -8.31 10.55
N THR A 24 -15.86 -7.53 9.49
CA THR A 24 -15.33 -7.84 8.17
C THR A 24 -13.81 -7.67 8.19
N LEU A 25 -13.11 -8.70 8.62
CA LEU A 25 -11.65 -8.75 8.56
C LEU A 25 -11.26 -9.21 7.15
N ALA A 26 -10.38 -8.46 6.47
CA ALA A 26 -9.65 -9.02 5.33
C ALA A 26 -8.92 -10.28 5.83
N SER A 27 -9.12 -11.42 5.16
CA SER A 27 -8.57 -12.67 5.66
C SER A 27 -7.06 -12.75 5.43
N ALA A 28 -6.54 -12.28 4.29
CA ALA A 28 -5.11 -12.24 4.03
C ALA A 28 -4.49 -10.91 4.46
N VAL A 29 -3.63 -10.95 5.47
CA VAL A 29 -2.90 -9.80 6.00
C VAL A 29 -1.41 -9.93 5.66
N ILE A 30 -0.88 -8.95 4.92
CA ILE A 30 0.55 -8.85 4.58
C ILE A 30 1.27 -8.14 5.72
N SER A 31 2.47 -8.63 6.11
CA SER A 31 3.28 -8.11 7.23
C SER A 31 3.93 -6.75 6.97
N GLY A 32 3.35 -5.91 6.12
CA GLY A 32 3.83 -4.56 5.82
C GLY A 32 3.05 -3.88 4.72
N THR A 33 3.17 -2.56 4.64
CA THR A 33 2.51 -1.73 3.61
C THR A 33 3.42 -1.47 2.41
N ARG A 34 4.71 -1.86 2.53
CA ARG A 34 5.75 -1.78 1.49
C ARG A 34 6.88 -2.74 1.77
N ILE A 35 7.71 -2.95 0.78
CA ILE A 35 8.86 -3.84 0.84
C ILE A 35 10.08 -3.04 0.38
N ILE A 36 11.18 -3.11 1.14
CA ILE A 36 12.49 -2.64 0.73
C ILE A 36 13.32 -3.87 0.38
N TYR A 37 13.85 -3.94 -0.84
CA TYR A 37 14.76 -4.96 -1.30
C TYR A 37 16.17 -4.35 -1.43
N PRO A 38 17.09 -4.56 -0.48
CA PRO A 38 18.48 -4.12 -0.61
C PRO A 38 19.18 -4.91 -1.73
N SER A 39 19.95 -4.23 -2.58
CA SER A 39 20.61 -4.88 -3.72
C SER A 39 21.70 -5.88 -3.33
N ASP A 40 22.21 -5.81 -2.10
CA ASP A 40 23.19 -6.73 -1.51
C ASP A 40 22.55 -7.95 -0.83
N SER A 41 21.23 -8.00 -0.79
CA SER A 41 20.49 -9.17 -0.28
C SER A 41 20.26 -10.18 -1.38
N ASN A 42 20.55 -11.45 -1.13
CA ASN A 42 20.26 -12.53 -2.07
C ASN A 42 18.74 -12.80 -2.18
N GLU A 43 18.03 -12.63 -1.07
CA GLU A 43 16.61 -12.92 -0.93
C GLU A 43 16.01 -12.10 0.22
N ILE A 44 14.74 -11.76 0.09
CA ILE A 44 13.93 -11.21 1.19
C ILE A 44 12.67 -12.04 1.39
N SER A 45 12.11 -11.97 2.59
CA SER A 45 10.92 -12.71 2.99
C SER A 45 9.76 -11.76 3.32
N VAL A 46 8.57 -12.11 2.83
CA VAL A 46 7.30 -11.39 3.13
C VAL A 46 6.32 -12.38 3.72
N LYS A 47 5.89 -12.14 4.95
CA LYS A 47 4.91 -12.98 5.63
C LYS A 47 3.49 -12.54 5.32
N ILE A 48 2.63 -13.51 5.03
CA ILE A 48 1.18 -13.32 4.87
C ILE A 48 0.48 -14.22 5.88
N MET A 49 -0.50 -13.67 6.60
CA MET A 49 -1.32 -14.42 7.56
C MET A 49 -2.75 -14.49 7.06
N ASN A 50 -3.38 -15.66 7.15
CA ASN A 50 -4.81 -15.82 6.98
C ASN A 50 -5.49 -15.66 8.35
N ASN A 51 -6.01 -14.48 8.64
CA ASN A 51 -6.74 -14.18 9.88
C ASN A 51 -8.24 -14.51 9.78
N GLY A 52 -8.67 -15.05 8.63
CA GLY A 52 -10.05 -15.51 8.43
C GLY A 52 -10.33 -16.84 9.11
N SER A 53 -11.59 -17.25 9.08
CA SER A 53 -12.10 -18.52 9.64
C SER A 53 -12.10 -19.69 8.67
N ALA A 54 -11.77 -19.47 7.39
CA ALA A 54 -11.77 -20.47 6.33
C ALA A 54 -10.43 -20.50 5.57
N PRO A 55 -10.07 -21.63 4.93
CA PRO A 55 -8.92 -21.70 4.05
C PRO A 55 -9.09 -20.79 2.84
N ILE A 56 -7.98 -20.21 2.38
CA ILE A 56 -7.90 -19.37 1.18
C ILE A 56 -6.84 -19.89 0.23
N LEU A 57 -7.00 -19.62 -1.07
CA LEU A 57 -5.93 -19.74 -2.05
C LEU A 57 -5.31 -18.37 -2.26
N LEU A 58 -3.99 -18.28 -2.11
CA LEU A 58 -3.22 -17.07 -2.42
C LEU A 58 -2.53 -17.26 -3.77
N GLN A 59 -2.68 -16.29 -4.66
CA GLN A 59 -1.87 -16.13 -5.85
C GLN A 59 -1.07 -14.84 -5.73
N SER A 60 0.26 -14.92 -5.85
CA SER A 60 1.17 -13.79 -5.65
C SER A 60 2.09 -13.61 -6.86
N TRP A 61 2.30 -12.35 -7.26
CA TRP A 61 3.20 -11.98 -8.36
C TRP A 61 3.73 -10.56 -8.16
N ILE A 62 4.80 -10.23 -8.88
CA ILE A 62 5.38 -8.88 -8.90
C ILE A 62 5.14 -8.27 -10.27
N ASP A 63 4.72 -6.99 -10.34
CA ASP A 63 4.57 -6.22 -11.57
C ASP A 63 5.44 -4.96 -11.58
N SER A 64 5.64 -4.37 -12.77
CA SER A 64 6.43 -3.15 -13.00
C SER A 64 5.59 -1.87 -13.08
N GLY A 65 4.30 -1.92 -12.66
CA GLY A 65 3.43 -0.73 -12.62
C GLY A 65 2.08 -0.89 -13.31
N ASP A 66 1.98 -1.73 -14.34
CA ASP A 66 0.71 -2.01 -15.00
C ASP A 66 -0.20 -2.89 -14.12
N ARG A 67 -1.25 -2.28 -13.59
CA ARG A 67 -2.23 -2.95 -12.74
C ARG A 67 -3.03 -4.04 -13.47
N ASN A 68 -3.13 -3.96 -14.78
CA ASN A 68 -3.96 -4.82 -15.62
C ASN A 68 -3.16 -5.91 -16.33
N ALA A 69 -1.82 -5.88 -16.19
CA ALA A 69 -0.96 -6.91 -16.77
C ALA A 69 -1.33 -8.30 -16.23
N ARG A 70 -1.45 -9.27 -17.15
CA ARG A 70 -1.67 -10.67 -16.78
C ARG A 70 -0.39 -11.23 -16.14
N PRO A 71 -0.45 -11.94 -15.00
CA PRO A 71 0.73 -12.47 -14.33
C PRO A 71 1.67 -13.26 -15.24
N SER A 72 1.13 -14.01 -16.21
CA SER A 72 1.90 -14.81 -17.18
C SER A 72 2.67 -13.99 -18.23
N ALA A 73 2.31 -12.71 -18.42
CA ALA A 73 2.95 -11.82 -19.41
C ALA A 73 3.96 -10.85 -18.78
N ILE A 74 4.04 -10.81 -17.46
CA ILE A 74 4.88 -9.86 -16.73
C ILE A 74 6.34 -10.31 -16.80
N LYS A 75 7.23 -9.36 -17.13
CA LYS A 75 8.68 -9.54 -17.09
C LYS A 75 9.25 -8.58 -16.05
N VAL A 76 9.72 -9.10 -14.93
CA VAL A 76 10.38 -8.37 -13.85
C VAL A 76 11.63 -9.11 -13.40
N PRO A 77 12.65 -8.44 -12.87
CA PRO A 77 13.90 -9.08 -12.47
C PRO A 77 13.79 -9.74 -11.08
N PHE A 78 12.66 -10.36 -10.78
CA PHE A 78 12.44 -11.04 -9.51
C PHE A 78 11.77 -12.39 -9.71
N VAL A 79 12.20 -13.36 -8.92
CA VAL A 79 11.50 -14.64 -8.73
C VAL A 79 10.79 -14.60 -7.38
N LEU A 80 9.52 -14.96 -7.35
CA LEU A 80 8.70 -15.06 -6.16
C LEU A 80 8.27 -16.51 -5.92
N THR A 81 8.48 -17.02 -4.71
CA THR A 81 8.19 -18.42 -4.35
C THR A 81 7.57 -18.52 -2.95
N PRO A 82 6.49 -19.30 -2.79
CA PRO A 82 5.66 -19.92 -3.84
C PRO A 82 4.70 -18.90 -4.48
N PRO A 83 4.43 -18.97 -5.80
CA PRO A 83 3.51 -18.04 -6.47
C PRO A 83 2.03 -18.35 -6.17
N ILE A 84 1.71 -19.61 -5.90
CA ILE A 84 0.35 -20.06 -5.55
C ILE A 84 0.46 -21.02 -4.37
N ASN A 85 -0.37 -20.81 -3.35
CA ASN A 85 -0.45 -21.71 -2.21
C ASN A 85 -1.80 -21.58 -1.48
N ARG A 86 -2.23 -22.67 -0.86
CA ARG A 86 -3.36 -22.69 0.07
C ARG A 86 -2.85 -22.32 1.47
N VAL A 87 -3.60 -21.46 2.16
CA VAL A 87 -3.33 -21.08 3.55
C VAL A 87 -4.56 -21.34 4.38
N ASP A 88 -4.45 -22.26 5.33
CA ASP A 88 -5.57 -22.59 6.23
C ASP A 88 -5.84 -21.45 7.22
N ALA A 89 -7.04 -21.46 7.81
CA ALA A 89 -7.46 -20.47 8.80
C ALA A 89 -6.46 -20.34 9.95
N GLY A 90 -6.09 -19.12 10.32
CA GLY A 90 -5.13 -18.81 11.38
C GLY A 90 -3.67 -19.19 11.06
N LYS A 91 -3.37 -19.66 9.84
CA LYS A 91 -2.00 -20.01 9.40
C LYS A 91 -1.39 -18.90 8.57
N GLY A 92 -0.06 -18.95 8.43
CA GLY A 92 0.71 -18.02 7.63
C GLY A 92 1.47 -18.70 6.50
N GLN A 93 1.80 -17.91 5.49
CA GLN A 93 2.70 -18.25 4.40
C GLN A 93 3.81 -17.22 4.32
N THR A 94 5.03 -17.67 4.13
CA THR A 94 6.17 -16.80 3.80
C THR A 94 6.43 -16.86 2.31
N LEU A 95 6.35 -15.72 1.64
CA LEU A 95 6.83 -15.55 0.27
C LEU A 95 8.30 -15.17 0.31
N ARG A 96 9.10 -15.81 -0.54
CA ARG A 96 10.51 -15.47 -0.77
C ARG A 96 10.63 -14.75 -2.10
N ILE A 97 11.35 -13.66 -2.13
CA ILE A 97 11.60 -12.84 -3.31
C ILE A 97 13.10 -12.77 -3.53
N SER A 98 13.56 -13.25 -4.67
CA SER A 98 14.98 -13.23 -5.07
C SER A 98 15.15 -12.38 -6.30
N TYR A 99 16.19 -11.55 -6.35
CA TYR A 99 16.57 -10.76 -7.51
C TYR A 99 17.37 -11.60 -8.51
N THR A 100 17.05 -11.48 -9.80
CA THR A 100 17.65 -12.34 -10.86
C THR A 100 18.95 -11.79 -11.46
N GLY A 101 19.41 -10.61 -10.98
CA GLY A 101 20.64 -9.99 -11.46
C GLY A 101 20.51 -9.21 -12.78
N VAL A 102 19.29 -9.06 -13.33
CA VAL A 102 19.07 -8.20 -14.51
C VAL A 102 19.36 -6.75 -14.14
N SER A 103 20.20 -6.06 -14.92
CA SER A 103 20.66 -4.71 -14.61
C SER A 103 19.53 -3.72 -14.36
N LEU A 104 19.51 -3.14 -13.16
CA LEU A 104 18.69 -1.99 -12.76
C LEU A 104 19.59 -0.78 -12.51
N PRO A 105 19.06 0.46 -12.52
CA PRO A 105 19.81 1.64 -12.13
C PRO A 105 20.49 1.45 -10.77
N VAL A 106 21.76 1.83 -10.67
CA VAL A 106 22.58 1.69 -9.46
C VAL A 106 22.67 3.01 -8.65
N ASP A 107 22.25 4.11 -9.27
CA ASP A 107 22.30 5.47 -8.72
C ASP A 107 21.01 5.91 -8.03
N ARG A 108 19.97 5.07 -8.08
CA ARG A 108 18.64 5.37 -7.54
C ARG A 108 17.80 4.12 -7.28
N GLU A 109 16.75 4.25 -6.50
CA GLU A 109 15.74 3.20 -6.34
C GLU A 109 14.99 2.90 -7.63
N SER A 110 14.56 1.64 -7.77
CA SER A 110 13.57 1.20 -8.75
C SER A 110 12.33 0.68 -8.04
N VAL A 111 11.12 0.96 -8.58
CA VAL A 111 9.85 0.57 -7.97
C VAL A 111 9.15 -0.53 -8.75
N PHE A 112 8.66 -1.51 -8.00
CA PHE A 112 7.83 -2.62 -8.44
C PHE A 112 6.66 -2.78 -7.49
N TRP A 113 5.75 -3.71 -7.76
CA TRP A 113 4.59 -3.95 -6.89
C TRP A 113 4.40 -5.44 -6.65
N LEU A 114 4.37 -5.84 -5.38
CA LEU A 114 3.89 -7.15 -4.98
C LEU A 114 2.36 -7.14 -4.98
N ASN A 115 1.76 -8.07 -5.70
CA ASN A 115 0.34 -8.36 -5.69
C ASN A 115 0.10 -9.67 -4.94
N VAL A 116 -0.94 -9.67 -4.12
CA VAL A 116 -1.45 -10.85 -3.44
C VAL A 116 -2.95 -10.90 -3.68
N LEU A 117 -3.38 -11.87 -4.47
CA LEU A 117 -4.78 -12.15 -4.76
C LEU A 117 -5.25 -13.26 -3.81
N GLU A 118 -6.21 -12.93 -3.00
CA GLU A 118 -6.93 -13.85 -2.12
C GLU A 118 -8.17 -14.37 -2.81
N ILE A 119 -8.28 -15.68 -2.92
CA ILE A 119 -9.41 -16.38 -3.51
C ILE A 119 -10.01 -17.25 -2.40
N PRO A 120 -11.23 -16.93 -1.92
CA PRO A 120 -11.88 -17.74 -0.90
C PRO A 120 -12.26 -19.11 -1.44
N GLY A 121 -12.26 -20.11 -0.57
CA GLY A 121 -12.73 -21.46 -0.90
C GLY A 121 -14.23 -21.50 -1.21
N ILE A 122 -14.64 -22.41 -2.09
CA ILE A 122 -16.06 -22.67 -2.35
C ILE A 122 -16.63 -23.47 -1.19
N ASN A 123 -17.70 -22.97 -0.57
CA ASN A 123 -18.45 -23.74 0.40
C ASN A 123 -19.37 -24.72 -0.32
N GLN A 124 -18.99 -26.00 -0.34
CA GLN A 124 -19.75 -27.06 -1.02
C GLN A 124 -21.20 -27.19 -0.54
N ALA A 125 -21.48 -26.90 0.75
CA ALA A 125 -22.83 -26.91 1.29
C ALA A 125 -23.76 -25.82 0.72
N LYS A 126 -23.19 -24.83 0.01
CA LYS A 126 -23.90 -23.73 -0.65
C LYS A 126 -23.70 -23.73 -2.17
N ALA A 127 -23.16 -24.81 -2.73
CA ALA A 127 -22.85 -24.90 -4.17
C ALA A 127 -24.07 -24.69 -5.07
N ASP A 128 -25.25 -25.12 -4.62
CA ASP A 128 -26.51 -24.98 -5.35
C ASP A 128 -27.24 -23.65 -5.13
N GLN A 129 -26.64 -22.73 -4.35
CA GLN A 129 -27.21 -21.42 -4.10
C GLN A 129 -26.51 -20.37 -4.96
N ASN A 130 -27.26 -19.36 -5.42
CA ASN A 130 -26.68 -18.18 -6.07
C ASN A 130 -25.85 -17.38 -5.05
N THR A 131 -24.54 -17.61 -5.02
CA THR A 131 -23.61 -16.94 -4.11
C THR A 131 -22.67 -16.03 -4.89
N LEU A 132 -22.46 -14.81 -4.38
CA LEU A 132 -21.42 -13.92 -4.89
C LEU A 132 -20.09 -14.29 -4.22
N GLN A 133 -19.10 -14.68 -5.03
CA GLN A 133 -17.74 -14.90 -4.56
C GLN A 133 -16.88 -13.69 -4.94
N VAL A 134 -16.28 -13.04 -3.94
CA VAL A 134 -15.43 -11.86 -4.12
C VAL A 134 -13.97 -12.25 -3.85
N ALA A 135 -13.09 -11.99 -4.80
CA ALA A 135 -11.64 -12.11 -4.61
C ALA A 135 -11.03 -10.72 -4.34
N PHE A 136 -10.15 -10.64 -3.35
CA PHE A 136 -9.48 -9.39 -2.98
C PHE A 136 -8.03 -9.40 -3.44
N ARG A 137 -7.59 -8.32 -4.10
CA ARG A 137 -6.21 -8.13 -4.49
C ARG A 137 -5.57 -7.01 -3.69
N SER A 138 -4.66 -7.35 -2.80
CA SER A 138 -3.77 -6.42 -2.13
C SER A 138 -2.55 -6.14 -3.01
N ARG A 139 -2.15 -4.86 -3.13
CA ARG A 139 -1.01 -4.45 -3.94
C ARG A 139 -0.17 -3.46 -3.16
N ILE A 140 1.08 -3.85 -2.83
CA ILE A 140 2.03 -3.04 -2.08
C ILE A 140 3.29 -2.76 -2.91
N LYS A 141 3.95 -1.64 -2.64
CA LYS A 141 5.18 -1.24 -3.34
C LYS A 141 6.36 -2.08 -2.90
N LEU A 142 7.21 -2.47 -3.86
CA LEU A 142 8.52 -3.06 -3.65
C LEU A 142 9.55 -2.10 -4.22
N PHE A 143 10.45 -1.59 -3.38
CA PHE A 143 11.55 -0.72 -3.77
C PHE A 143 12.83 -1.54 -3.80
N PHE A 144 13.40 -1.72 -4.99
CA PHE A 144 14.77 -2.22 -5.13
C PHE A 144 15.72 -1.05 -4.84
N ARG A 145 16.53 -1.21 -3.80
CA ARG A 145 17.43 -0.17 -3.31
C ARG A 145 18.88 -0.58 -3.49
N PRO A 146 19.61 0.06 -4.42
CA PRO A 146 21.05 -0.11 -4.54
C PRO A 146 21.79 0.21 -3.25
N ALA A 147 22.83 -0.54 -2.96
CA ALA A 147 23.74 -0.22 -1.87
C ALA A 147 24.53 1.06 -2.17
N GLY A 148 24.86 1.83 -1.14
CA GLY A 148 25.70 3.02 -1.25
C GLY A 148 24.99 4.29 -1.74
N LEU A 149 23.66 4.31 -1.88
CA LEU A 149 22.91 5.54 -2.15
C LEU A 149 23.16 6.57 -1.04
N GLN A 150 23.37 7.82 -1.43
CA GLN A 150 23.64 8.90 -0.50
C GLN A 150 22.37 9.40 0.19
N GLY A 151 22.41 9.60 1.50
CA GLY A 151 21.29 10.09 2.30
C GLY A 151 20.42 8.98 2.87
N SER A 152 19.18 9.32 3.24
CA SER A 152 18.21 8.41 3.84
C SER A 152 16.86 8.55 3.14
N ALA A 153 16.20 7.44 2.85
CA ALA A 153 14.84 7.42 2.27
C ALA A 153 13.83 8.09 3.20
N ASN A 154 14.01 7.96 4.53
CA ASN A 154 13.09 8.55 5.51
C ASN A 154 13.21 10.09 5.58
N ASP A 155 14.38 10.63 5.25
CA ASP A 155 14.65 12.07 5.25
C ASP A 155 14.44 12.71 3.87
N ALA A 156 14.30 11.91 2.80
CA ALA A 156 14.15 12.39 1.42
C ALA A 156 12.95 13.34 1.24
N VAL A 157 11.90 13.19 2.05
CA VAL A 157 10.72 14.07 2.04
C VAL A 157 11.09 15.54 2.28
N GLN A 158 12.11 15.81 3.12
CA GLN A 158 12.54 17.17 3.46
C GLN A 158 13.29 17.85 2.32
N SER A 159 13.82 17.06 1.37
CA SER A 159 14.55 17.55 0.20
C SER A 159 13.64 17.84 -0.99
N ILE A 160 12.35 17.52 -0.93
CA ILE A 160 11.41 17.81 -2.01
C ILE A 160 11.24 19.31 -2.18
N ILE A 161 11.47 19.78 -3.40
CA ILE A 161 11.30 21.19 -3.77
C ILE A 161 9.91 21.38 -4.36
N TRP A 162 9.14 22.26 -3.75
CA TRP A 162 7.77 22.59 -4.18
C TRP A 162 7.76 23.92 -4.91
N GLN A 163 7.28 23.96 -6.13
CA GLN A 163 7.17 25.18 -6.94
C GLN A 163 5.75 25.41 -7.39
N ALA A 164 5.26 26.65 -7.24
CA ALA A 164 3.96 27.08 -7.77
C ALA A 164 4.01 27.24 -9.30
N LYS A 165 3.07 26.62 -10.01
CA LYS A 165 2.92 26.68 -11.47
C LYS A 165 1.48 27.10 -11.86
N GLY A 166 0.98 28.13 -11.22
CA GLY A 166 -0.39 28.63 -11.44
C GLY A 166 -1.45 27.70 -10.84
N THR A 167 -2.04 26.82 -11.61
CA THR A 167 -3.13 25.94 -11.17
C THR A 167 -2.68 24.63 -10.55
N TYR A 168 -1.36 24.36 -10.50
CA TYR A 168 -0.80 23.13 -9.94
C TYR A 168 0.54 23.43 -9.27
N LEU A 169 1.03 22.48 -8.49
CA LEU A 169 2.40 22.49 -7.95
C LEU A 169 3.27 21.51 -8.72
N GLU A 170 4.53 21.86 -8.86
CA GLU A 170 5.58 20.93 -9.30
C GLU A 170 6.37 20.48 -8.08
N ALA A 171 6.46 19.15 -7.87
CA ALA A 171 7.28 18.55 -6.83
C ALA A 171 8.54 17.96 -7.49
N THR A 172 9.70 18.51 -7.15
CA THR A 172 11.01 18.02 -7.63
C THR A 172 11.72 17.26 -6.53
N ASN A 173 12.13 16.04 -6.83
CA ASN A 173 12.88 15.18 -5.93
C ASN A 173 14.35 15.09 -6.37
N PRO A 174 15.30 15.76 -5.69
CA PRO A 174 16.71 15.66 -6.01
C PRO A 174 17.39 14.40 -5.43
N THR A 175 16.68 13.61 -4.61
CA THR A 175 17.25 12.46 -3.91
C THR A 175 17.19 11.17 -4.73
N PRO A 176 17.99 10.15 -4.42
CA PRO A 176 17.93 8.86 -5.10
C PRO A 176 16.77 7.96 -4.62
N PHE A 177 15.90 8.41 -3.73
CA PHE A 177 14.81 7.64 -3.13
C PHE A 177 13.45 8.08 -3.64
N TYR A 178 12.50 7.13 -3.74
CA TYR A 178 11.10 7.46 -3.94
C TYR A 178 10.48 8.10 -2.72
N VAL A 179 9.76 9.18 -2.88
CA VAL A 179 8.96 9.77 -1.81
C VAL A 179 7.48 9.51 -2.07
N SER A 180 6.80 8.84 -1.13
CA SER A 180 5.39 8.47 -1.24
C SER A 180 4.53 9.28 -0.27
N PHE A 181 3.77 10.21 -0.79
CA PHE A 181 2.81 11.00 -0.01
C PHE A 181 1.49 10.24 0.10
N ALA A 182 1.01 10.05 1.33
CA ALA A 182 -0.33 9.51 1.59
C ALA A 182 -1.40 10.58 1.34
N ARG A 183 -1.10 11.81 1.74
CA ARG A 183 -1.97 12.99 1.57
C ARG A 183 -1.14 14.26 1.48
N LEU A 184 -1.57 15.17 0.64
CA LEU A 184 -1.08 16.54 0.51
C LEU A 184 -2.22 17.52 0.81
N ALA A 185 -1.89 18.66 1.40
CA ALA A 185 -2.84 19.74 1.67
C ALA A 185 -2.19 21.10 1.46
N VAL A 186 -2.90 21.99 0.74
CA VAL A 186 -2.55 23.41 0.58
C VAL A 186 -3.82 24.20 0.80
N ASN A 187 -3.85 25.07 1.80
CA ASN A 187 -5.05 25.76 2.26
C ASN A 187 -6.20 24.73 2.53
N ASN A 188 -7.34 24.88 1.85
CA ASN A 188 -8.49 24.00 1.98
C ASN A 188 -8.51 22.86 0.94
N ASN A 189 -7.52 22.76 0.06
CA ASN A 189 -7.45 21.73 -0.97
C ASN A 189 -6.64 20.54 -0.47
N THR A 190 -7.13 19.33 -0.72
CA THR A 190 -6.44 18.08 -0.37
C THR A 190 -6.32 17.17 -1.58
N LEU A 191 -5.21 16.43 -1.65
CA LEU A 191 -4.94 15.43 -2.68
C LEU A 191 -4.33 14.19 -2.02
N ALA A 192 -4.78 13.01 -2.40
CA ALA A 192 -4.28 11.74 -1.90
C ALA A 192 -3.35 11.04 -2.92
N GLY A 193 -2.40 10.28 -2.40
CA GLY A 193 -1.70 9.27 -3.17
C GLY A 193 -0.72 9.78 -4.22
N VAL A 194 0.17 10.72 -3.89
CA VAL A 194 1.25 11.19 -4.79
C VAL A 194 2.55 10.44 -4.49
N MET A 195 3.25 10.00 -5.54
CA MET A 195 4.61 9.46 -5.45
C MET A 195 5.54 10.25 -6.36
N VAL A 196 6.65 10.73 -5.80
CA VAL A 196 7.67 11.48 -6.54
C VAL A 196 8.89 10.57 -6.74
N PRO A 197 9.19 10.18 -8.00
CA PRO A 197 10.34 9.33 -8.29
C PRO A 197 11.67 10.03 -8.00
N PRO A 198 12.76 9.26 -7.82
CA PRO A 198 14.09 9.81 -7.63
C PRO A 198 14.56 10.63 -8.84
N HIS A 199 15.32 11.69 -8.59
CA HIS A 199 15.92 12.58 -9.59
C HIS A 199 14.93 13.06 -10.66
N SER A 200 13.69 13.36 -10.27
CA SER A 200 12.65 13.76 -11.20
C SER A 200 11.64 14.74 -10.62
N SER A 201 10.82 15.31 -11.48
CA SER A 201 9.72 16.20 -11.09
C SER A 201 8.38 15.61 -11.48
N VAL A 202 7.36 15.84 -10.68
CA VAL A 202 5.98 15.46 -11.00
C VAL A 202 5.04 16.64 -10.84
N LYS A 203 4.02 16.68 -11.70
CA LYS A 203 2.89 17.59 -11.59
C LYS A 203 1.95 17.10 -10.49
N VAL A 204 1.65 17.96 -9.54
CA VAL A 204 0.73 17.72 -8.43
C VAL A 204 -0.49 18.62 -8.61
N ASN A 205 -1.63 18.04 -8.93
CA ASN A 205 -2.84 18.78 -9.25
C ASN A 205 -3.53 19.35 -7.99
N ILE A 206 -2.84 20.25 -7.33
CA ILE A 206 -3.32 21.04 -6.18
C ILE A 206 -2.84 22.47 -6.37
N PRO A 207 -3.73 23.48 -6.33
CA PRO A 207 -3.33 24.88 -6.48
C PRO A 207 -2.59 25.37 -5.24
N GLY A 208 -1.57 26.18 -5.43
CA GLY A 208 -0.80 26.81 -4.37
C GLY A 208 -0.02 28.02 -4.89
N ASN A 209 0.25 28.96 -4.01
CA ASN A 209 1.01 30.18 -4.33
C ASN A 209 2.38 30.13 -3.68
N ALA A 210 3.37 30.78 -4.30
CA ALA A 210 4.67 31.00 -3.70
C ALA A 210 4.51 31.72 -2.35
N GLY A 211 5.30 31.32 -1.35
CA GLY A 211 5.21 31.84 0.01
C GLY A 211 4.14 31.16 0.89
N SER A 212 3.25 30.32 0.34
CA SER A 212 2.35 29.50 1.13
C SER A 212 3.02 28.18 1.54
N LYS A 213 2.36 27.43 2.45
CA LYS A 213 2.85 26.13 2.93
C LYS A 213 2.06 24.99 2.32
N ILE A 214 2.78 23.92 1.96
CA ILE A 214 2.20 22.60 1.73
C ILE A 214 2.44 21.75 2.98
N SER A 215 1.45 20.99 3.38
CA SER A 215 1.51 20.05 4.50
C SER A 215 0.88 18.73 4.11
N GLY A 216 1.03 17.73 4.94
CA GLY A 216 0.40 16.44 4.70
C GLY A 216 1.06 15.31 5.45
N ALA A 217 1.01 14.15 4.83
CA ALA A 217 1.59 12.94 5.40
C ALA A 217 2.30 12.12 4.32
N PHE A 218 3.43 11.53 4.66
CA PHE A 218 4.18 10.61 3.83
C PHE A 218 4.34 9.25 4.51
N VAL A 219 4.64 8.23 3.74
CA VAL A 219 4.84 6.88 4.26
C VAL A 219 6.35 6.56 4.22
N ASN A 220 6.92 6.29 5.40
CA ASN A 220 8.32 5.93 5.55
C ASN A 220 8.61 4.46 5.20
N ASP A 221 9.87 4.02 5.28
CA ASP A 221 10.30 2.65 4.96
C ASP A 221 9.61 1.58 5.83
N TYR A 222 9.27 1.92 7.06
CA TYR A 222 8.57 1.02 7.99
C TYR A 222 7.06 0.95 7.75
N GLY A 223 6.55 1.73 6.78
CA GLY A 223 5.12 1.81 6.49
C GLY A 223 4.34 2.74 7.41
N ALA A 224 5.01 3.45 8.31
CA ALA A 224 4.38 4.44 9.18
C ALA A 224 4.05 5.72 8.39
N VAL A 225 2.91 6.32 8.73
CA VAL A 225 2.44 7.58 8.16
C VAL A 225 2.90 8.72 9.05
N ASN A 226 3.83 9.53 8.55
CA ASN A 226 4.43 10.65 9.27
C ASN A 226 3.98 11.98 8.65
N ALA A 227 3.75 12.99 9.49
CA ALA A 227 3.45 14.34 9.04
C ALA A 227 4.67 15.03 8.44
N PHE A 228 4.45 15.93 7.49
CA PHE A 228 5.46 16.84 6.96
C PHE A 228 4.85 18.20 6.65
N SER A 229 5.70 19.22 6.55
CA SER A 229 5.36 20.55 6.06
C SER A 229 6.57 21.14 5.32
N ALA A 230 6.31 21.89 4.25
CA ALA A 230 7.34 22.57 3.47
C ALA A 230 6.79 23.90 2.90
N ASP A 231 7.70 24.80 2.52
CA ASP A 231 7.34 26.04 1.87
C ASP A 231 7.26 25.86 0.36
N ILE A 232 6.29 26.52 -0.27
CA ILE A 232 6.11 26.57 -1.72
C ILE A 232 6.91 27.76 -2.25
N LYS A 233 7.78 27.50 -3.21
CA LYS A 233 8.59 28.50 -3.93
C LYS A 233 7.88 29.06 -5.14
#